data_b80420552a09e0af1218068fbb4b7fe5
#
_entry.id   b80420552a09e0af1218068fbb4b7fe5
#
_cell.length_a   1.000
_cell.length_b   1.000
_cell.length_c   1.000
_cell.angle_alpha   90.00
_cell.angle_beta   90.00
_cell.angle_gamma   90.00
#
_symmetry.space_group_name_H-M   'P 1'
#
loop_
_entity.id
_entity.type
_entity.pdbx_description
1 polymer ?
#
loop_
_entity_poly.entity_id
_entity_poly.type
_entity_poly.pdbx_seq_one_letter_code
_entity_poly.pdbx_strand_id
1 'polypeptide(L)'
;QTCALPISWEDFEKADFEEVQEDRGSARINRVYRQLSVCPVMYWEKNDDADALYLKNQRQWISKYLKENLGGNLEIYKNMACLTLENDDCYGTVHPRDAMLPEAVLLVCQKIQDELAIGKLEKTENERIFMSRKKFADLVHECRDKWLAGWSKEFREMDEKKLLETIVKYMEDWLMIRCENEQIVIYPATGRLSGVYPDDFKGDVKK
;
A
#
# COMPACT_ATOMS: atom_id res chain seq x y z
N GLN A 1 -16.98 26.96 -10.14
CA GLN A 1 -17.36 26.01 -9.08
C GLN A 1 -16.16 25.19 -8.76
N THR A 2 -15.53 25.47 -7.64
CA THR A 2 -14.45 24.65 -7.09
C THR A 2 -15.08 23.38 -6.51
N CYS A 3 -14.86 22.23 -7.13
CA CYS A 3 -15.13 20.94 -6.51
C CYS A 3 -14.20 20.84 -5.29
N ALA A 4 -14.76 20.92 -4.09
CA ALA A 4 -14.04 20.55 -2.89
C ALA A 4 -13.81 19.03 -2.94
N LEU A 5 -12.56 18.61 -2.97
CA LEU A 5 -12.21 17.20 -2.82
C LEU A 5 -12.56 16.76 -1.40
N PRO A 6 -13.07 15.54 -1.21
CA PRO A 6 -13.30 14.98 0.13
C PRO A 6 -12.00 15.04 0.96
N ILE A 7 -12.12 15.43 2.22
CA ILE A 7 -10.98 15.68 3.10
C ILE A 7 -10.50 14.39 3.79
N SER A 8 -11.34 13.36 3.85
CA SER A 8 -11.02 12.08 4.46
C SER A 8 -11.51 10.90 3.63
N TRP A 9 -10.90 9.73 3.84
CA TRP A 9 -11.34 8.47 3.26
C TRP A 9 -12.78 8.11 3.58
N GLU A 10 -13.21 8.39 4.81
CA GLU A 10 -14.58 8.13 5.28
C GLU A 10 -15.60 9.01 4.57
N ASP A 11 -15.23 10.26 4.26
CA ASP A 11 -16.06 11.15 3.48
C ASP A 11 -16.18 10.70 2.02
N PHE A 12 -15.10 10.10 1.52
CA PHE A 12 -15.02 9.56 0.17
C PHE A 12 -15.87 8.27 0.02
N GLU A 13 -15.85 7.40 1.01
CA GLU A 13 -16.70 6.21 1.05
C GLU A 13 -18.17 6.57 1.22
N LYS A 14 -18.48 7.58 2.04
CA LYS A 14 -19.86 8.03 2.29
C LYS A 14 -20.50 8.76 1.10
N ALA A 15 -19.71 9.47 0.31
CA ALA A 15 -20.20 10.23 -0.85
C ALA A 15 -20.88 9.36 -1.94
N ASP A 16 -20.63 8.04 -1.93
CA ASP A 16 -21.22 7.12 -2.90
C ASP A 16 -22.58 6.51 -2.47
N PHE A 17 -23.01 6.72 -1.21
CA PHE A 17 -24.19 6.01 -0.69
C PHE A 17 -25.51 6.77 -0.81
N GLU A 18 -25.47 8.07 -0.99
CA GLU A 18 -26.70 8.89 -1.03
C GLU A 18 -27.23 9.15 -2.44
N GLU A 19 -26.43 8.97 -3.48
CA GLU A 19 -26.89 9.12 -4.85
C GLU A 19 -27.15 7.76 -5.49
N VAL A 20 -28.41 7.49 -5.76
CA VAL A 20 -28.83 6.59 -6.84
C VAL A 20 -29.29 5.20 -6.44
N GLN A 21 -30.53 5.12 -6.05
CA GLN A 21 -31.28 3.85 -6.16
C GLN A 21 -31.62 3.46 -7.62
N GLU A 22 -31.46 4.35 -8.60
CA GLU A 22 -31.93 4.13 -9.98
C GLU A 22 -30.88 3.60 -10.98
N ASP A 23 -29.58 3.81 -10.76
CA ASP A 23 -28.55 3.29 -11.68
C ASP A 23 -27.39 2.58 -10.96
N ARG A 24 -27.65 1.35 -10.51
CA ARG A 24 -26.67 0.52 -9.83
C ARG A 24 -25.41 0.21 -10.70
N GLY A 25 -25.55 0.33 -12.01
CA GLY A 25 -24.44 0.10 -12.96
C GLY A 25 -23.45 1.25 -12.95
N SER A 26 -23.92 2.47 -13.12
CA SER A 26 -23.07 3.67 -13.14
C SER A 26 -22.37 3.92 -11.82
N ALA A 27 -23.06 3.75 -10.70
CA ALA A 27 -22.45 3.89 -9.36
C ALA A 27 -21.27 2.93 -9.18
N ARG A 28 -21.42 1.65 -9.60
CA ARG A 28 -20.34 0.67 -9.54
C ARG A 28 -19.16 1.03 -10.43
N ILE A 29 -19.43 1.45 -11.67
CA ILE A 29 -18.41 1.90 -12.61
C ILE A 29 -17.61 3.03 -11.98
N ASN A 30 -18.27 4.07 -11.52
CA ASN A 30 -17.66 5.25 -10.91
C ASN A 30 -16.81 4.86 -9.68
N ARG A 31 -17.33 3.99 -8.80
CA ARG A 31 -16.62 3.53 -7.62
C ARG A 31 -15.34 2.79 -7.97
N VAL A 32 -15.38 1.81 -8.89
CA VAL A 32 -14.21 1.04 -9.32
C VAL A 32 -13.16 1.95 -9.98
N TYR A 33 -13.56 2.81 -10.91
CA TYR A 33 -12.60 3.73 -11.55
C TYR A 33 -12.00 4.71 -10.56
N ARG A 34 -12.80 5.24 -9.63
CA ARG A 34 -12.33 6.15 -8.59
C ARG A 34 -11.33 5.46 -7.67
N GLN A 35 -11.66 4.27 -7.16
CA GLN A 35 -10.74 3.50 -6.31
C GLN A 35 -9.40 3.25 -7.02
N LEU A 36 -9.41 2.78 -8.26
CA LEU A 36 -8.19 2.51 -9.01
C LEU A 36 -7.38 3.77 -9.35
N SER A 37 -8.03 4.94 -9.45
CA SER A 37 -7.35 6.18 -9.83
C SER A 37 -6.79 6.96 -8.65
N VAL A 38 -7.38 6.80 -7.46
CA VAL A 38 -7.09 7.66 -6.29
C VAL A 38 -6.54 6.85 -5.12
N CYS A 39 -6.91 5.57 -5.01
CA CYS A 39 -6.42 4.70 -3.96
C CYS A 39 -5.14 3.97 -4.38
N PRO A 40 -4.15 3.81 -3.49
CA PRO A 40 -2.98 2.99 -3.76
C PRO A 40 -3.34 1.56 -4.15
N VAL A 41 -4.36 0.99 -3.50
CA VAL A 41 -4.78 -0.39 -3.70
C VAL A 41 -6.29 -0.51 -3.50
N MET A 42 -6.95 -1.26 -4.37
CA MET A 42 -8.33 -1.72 -4.21
C MET A 42 -8.30 -3.16 -3.69
N TYR A 43 -8.90 -3.41 -2.50
CA TYR A 43 -8.99 -4.74 -1.90
C TYR A 43 -10.40 -5.32 -1.99
N TRP A 44 -10.50 -6.64 -2.01
CA TRP A 44 -11.76 -7.37 -1.80
C TRP A 44 -11.52 -8.61 -0.93
N GLU A 45 -12.52 -8.99 -0.16
CA GLU A 45 -12.44 -10.12 0.75
C GLU A 45 -13.01 -11.41 0.15
N LYS A 46 -14.03 -11.27 -0.67
CA LYS A 46 -14.76 -12.39 -1.26
C LYS A 46 -14.59 -12.44 -2.77
N ASN A 47 -14.54 -13.64 -3.30
CA ASN A 47 -14.43 -13.84 -4.75
C ASN A 47 -15.69 -13.40 -5.52
N ASP A 48 -16.83 -13.29 -4.85
CA ASP A 48 -18.11 -12.84 -5.39
C ASP A 48 -18.39 -11.35 -5.12
N ASP A 49 -17.38 -10.61 -4.65
CA ASP A 49 -17.47 -9.16 -4.54
C ASP A 49 -17.84 -8.53 -5.89
N ALA A 50 -18.89 -7.73 -5.89
CA ALA A 50 -19.49 -7.21 -7.12
C ALA A 50 -18.57 -6.26 -7.89
N ASP A 51 -17.73 -5.48 -7.18
CA ASP A 51 -16.79 -4.55 -7.78
C ASP A 51 -15.56 -5.29 -8.33
N ALA A 52 -15.09 -6.29 -7.60
CA ALA A 52 -14.01 -7.18 -8.06
C ALA A 52 -14.44 -7.98 -9.30
N LEU A 53 -15.66 -8.50 -9.33
CA LEU A 53 -16.21 -9.19 -10.51
C LEU A 53 -16.33 -8.24 -11.71
N TYR A 54 -16.82 -7.02 -11.49
CA TYR A 54 -16.88 -5.99 -12.52
C TYR A 54 -15.49 -5.68 -13.07
N LEU A 55 -14.52 -5.41 -12.18
CA LEU A 55 -13.13 -5.16 -12.54
C LEU A 55 -12.54 -6.29 -13.39
N LYS A 56 -12.68 -7.54 -12.93
CA LYS A 56 -12.15 -8.73 -13.63
C LYS A 56 -12.80 -8.92 -15.01
N ASN A 57 -14.12 -8.72 -15.11
CA ASN A 57 -14.86 -8.87 -16.37
C ASN A 57 -14.55 -7.74 -17.35
N GLN A 58 -14.33 -6.52 -16.89
CA GLN A 58 -14.05 -5.34 -17.72
C GLN A 58 -12.58 -4.97 -17.78
N ARG A 59 -11.68 -5.86 -17.34
CA ARG A 59 -10.24 -5.58 -17.18
C ARG A 59 -9.58 -4.93 -18.40
N GLN A 60 -9.94 -5.36 -19.61
CA GLN A 60 -9.34 -4.83 -20.84
C GLN A 60 -9.70 -3.37 -21.08
N TRP A 61 -10.98 -3.03 -20.90
CA TRP A 61 -11.47 -1.66 -21.06
C TRP A 61 -10.93 -0.74 -19.96
N ILE A 62 -10.95 -1.19 -18.73
CA ILE A 62 -10.44 -0.44 -17.58
C ILE A 62 -8.94 -0.22 -17.73
N SER A 63 -8.17 -1.27 -18.07
CA SER A 63 -6.72 -1.16 -18.29
C SER A 63 -6.38 -0.17 -19.41
N LYS A 64 -7.11 -0.25 -20.53
CA LYS A 64 -6.93 0.69 -21.65
C LYS A 64 -7.21 2.13 -21.20
N TYR A 65 -8.33 2.35 -20.53
CA TYR A 65 -8.71 3.68 -20.05
C TYR A 65 -7.68 4.28 -19.08
N LEU A 66 -7.25 3.49 -18.08
CA LEU A 66 -6.26 3.93 -17.08
C LEU A 66 -4.90 4.23 -17.73
N LYS A 67 -4.49 3.42 -18.72
CA LYS A 67 -3.26 3.65 -19.46
C LYS A 67 -3.32 4.92 -20.30
N GLU A 68 -4.40 5.14 -21.03
CA GLU A 68 -4.56 6.30 -21.92
C GLU A 68 -4.75 7.62 -21.15
N ASN A 69 -5.39 7.58 -19.99
CA ASN A 69 -5.74 8.80 -19.24
C ASN A 69 -4.82 9.09 -18.06
N LEU A 70 -4.20 8.06 -17.45
CA LEU A 70 -3.35 8.18 -16.28
C LEU A 70 -1.91 7.70 -16.50
N GLY A 71 -1.59 7.14 -17.67
CA GLY A 71 -0.25 6.59 -17.94
C GLY A 71 0.12 5.40 -17.06
N GLY A 72 -0.89 4.68 -16.52
CA GLY A 72 -0.65 3.60 -15.57
C GLY A 72 -1.08 2.23 -16.10
N ASN A 73 -0.42 1.19 -15.62
CA ASN A 73 -0.75 -0.20 -15.91
C ASN A 73 -1.56 -0.79 -14.75
N LEU A 74 -2.73 -1.35 -15.08
CA LEU A 74 -3.58 -2.03 -14.11
C LEU A 74 -3.05 -3.43 -13.80
N GLU A 75 -2.74 -3.68 -12.54
CA GLU A 75 -2.37 -4.99 -12.02
C GLU A 75 -3.50 -5.57 -11.17
N ILE A 76 -3.92 -6.81 -11.50
CA ILE A 76 -5.00 -7.50 -10.79
C ILE A 76 -4.46 -8.81 -10.22
N TYR A 77 -4.66 -9.01 -8.93
CA TYR A 77 -4.26 -10.19 -8.17
C TYR A 77 -5.48 -10.93 -7.62
N LYS A 78 -5.24 -11.94 -6.79
CA LYS A 78 -6.30 -12.78 -6.20
C LYS A 78 -7.34 -11.95 -5.45
N ASN A 79 -6.91 -11.01 -4.61
CA ASN A 79 -7.76 -10.24 -3.69
C ASN A 79 -7.40 -8.75 -3.62
N MET A 80 -6.69 -8.26 -4.63
CA MET A 80 -6.39 -6.83 -4.76
C MET A 80 -6.15 -6.44 -6.22
N ALA A 81 -6.27 -5.14 -6.48
CA ALA A 81 -5.81 -4.50 -7.71
C ALA A 81 -5.13 -3.17 -7.39
N CYS A 82 -4.16 -2.79 -8.19
CA CYS A 82 -3.47 -1.51 -8.07
C CYS A 82 -3.10 -0.95 -9.44
N LEU A 83 -2.81 0.34 -9.48
CA LEU A 83 -2.31 1.04 -10.66
C LEU A 83 -0.81 1.32 -10.46
N THR A 84 0.03 0.81 -11.37
CA THR A 84 1.46 1.14 -11.42
C THR A 84 1.68 2.20 -12.49
N LEU A 85 2.25 3.34 -12.12
CA LEU A 85 2.52 4.45 -13.04
C LEU A 85 3.82 4.21 -13.80
N GLU A 86 3.85 4.59 -15.09
CA GLU A 86 5.06 4.52 -15.92
C GLU A 86 6.01 5.68 -15.61
N ASN A 87 5.46 6.83 -15.21
CA ASN A 87 6.19 8.04 -14.83
C ASN A 87 5.58 8.64 -13.56
N ASP A 88 6.42 9.21 -12.71
CA ASP A 88 6.04 9.86 -11.46
C ASP A 88 5.87 11.40 -11.57
N ASP A 89 6.19 11.97 -12.73
CA ASP A 89 6.25 13.42 -12.95
C ASP A 89 4.88 14.14 -12.90
N CYS A 90 3.79 13.41 -13.01
CA CYS A 90 2.46 13.99 -13.26
C CYS A 90 1.48 13.89 -12.09
N TYR A 91 1.73 13.07 -11.09
CA TYR A 91 0.72 12.68 -10.11
C TYR A 91 1.27 12.74 -8.68
N GLY A 92 1.03 13.79 -7.97
CA GLY A 92 1.16 13.90 -6.53
C GLY A 92 2.25 13.04 -5.86
N THR A 93 1.85 12.26 -4.87
CA THR A 93 2.77 11.36 -4.15
C THR A 93 2.73 9.96 -4.74
N VAL A 94 3.89 9.41 -5.07
CA VAL A 94 4.05 8.02 -5.57
C VAL A 94 4.84 7.17 -4.58
N HIS A 95 4.69 5.85 -4.65
CA HIS A 95 5.46 4.89 -3.86
C HIS A 95 5.94 3.74 -4.76
N PRO A 96 7.22 3.34 -4.66
CA PRO A 96 8.29 4.00 -3.92
C PRO A 96 8.75 5.29 -4.62
N ARG A 97 9.29 6.23 -3.86
CA ARG A 97 10.01 7.40 -4.36
C ARG A 97 11.40 7.43 -3.76
N ASP A 98 12.31 8.18 -4.36
CA ASP A 98 13.68 8.34 -3.87
C ASP A 98 13.69 9.17 -2.56
N ALA A 99 13.46 8.50 -1.45
CA ALA A 99 13.49 9.06 -0.10
C ALA A 99 13.67 7.96 0.95
N MET A 100 14.25 8.31 2.10
CA MET A 100 14.59 7.34 3.15
C MET A 100 13.38 6.59 3.71
N LEU A 101 12.25 7.26 3.91
CA LEU A 101 11.07 6.62 4.48
C LEU A 101 10.46 5.54 3.57
N PRO A 102 10.17 5.79 2.27
CA PRO A 102 9.78 4.72 1.34
C PRO A 102 10.79 3.56 1.28
N GLU A 103 12.08 3.87 1.27
CA GLU A 103 13.14 2.86 1.24
C GLU A 103 13.12 1.98 2.50
N ALA A 104 13.03 2.58 3.69
CA ALA A 104 12.87 1.85 4.94
C ALA A 104 11.62 0.95 4.94
N VAL A 105 10.51 1.43 4.37
CA VAL A 105 9.28 0.65 4.24
C VAL A 105 9.45 -0.55 3.32
N LEU A 106 10.16 -0.41 2.18
CA LEU A 106 10.46 -1.55 1.31
C LEU A 106 11.27 -2.63 2.04
N LEU A 107 12.23 -2.24 2.87
CA LEU A 107 13.01 -3.19 3.70
C LEU A 107 12.15 -3.88 4.75
N VAL A 108 11.22 -3.16 5.40
CA VAL A 108 10.27 -3.74 6.35
C VAL A 108 9.35 -4.72 5.64
N CYS A 109 8.84 -4.38 4.46
CA CYS A 109 8.02 -5.29 3.63
C CYS A 109 8.80 -6.55 3.27
N GLN A 110 10.08 -6.43 2.89
CA GLN A 110 10.94 -7.58 2.62
C GLN A 110 11.14 -8.44 3.87
N LYS A 111 11.39 -7.83 5.03
CA LYS A 111 11.54 -8.58 6.28
C LYS A 111 10.28 -9.38 6.62
N ILE A 112 9.09 -8.82 6.38
CA ILE A 112 7.82 -9.54 6.54
C ILE A 112 7.75 -10.75 5.60
N GLN A 113 8.19 -10.61 4.34
CA GLN A 113 8.25 -11.73 3.39
C GLN A 113 9.23 -12.81 3.84
N ASP A 114 10.40 -12.43 4.34
CA ASP A 114 11.40 -13.36 4.88
C ASP A 114 10.84 -14.16 6.06
N GLU A 115 10.16 -13.50 7.00
CA GLU A 115 9.51 -14.14 8.16
C GLU A 115 8.38 -15.10 7.73
N LEU A 116 7.63 -14.77 6.67
CA LEU A 116 6.65 -15.67 6.05
C LEU A 116 7.31 -16.88 5.42
N ALA A 117 8.39 -16.68 4.67
CA ALA A 117 9.09 -17.75 3.96
C ALA A 117 9.66 -18.81 4.91
N ILE A 118 10.08 -18.41 6.10
CA ILE A 118 10.60 -19.31 7.14
C ILE A 118 9.52 -19.82 8.12
N GLY A 119 8.23 -19.49 7.87
CA GLY A 119 7.10 -20.00 8.67
C GLY A 119 6.93 -19.35 10.04
N LYS A 120 7.56 -18.21 10.30
CA LYS A 120 7.35 -17.44 11.56
C LYS A 120 6.09 -16.58 11.54
N LEU A 121 5.54 -16.33 10.38
CA LEU A 121 4.29 -15.64 10.15
C LEU A 121 3.38 -16.53 9.31
N GLU A 122 2.07 -16.40 9.53
CA GLU A 122 1.06 -17.13 8.79
C GLU A 122 0.10 -16.17 8.11
N LYS A 123 -0.33 -16.54 6.89
CA LYS A 123 -1.36 -15.82 6.16
C LYS A 123 -2.73 -16.46 6.42
N THR A 124 -3.74 -15.61 6.50
CA THR A 124 -5.13 -16.06 6.41
C THR A 124 -5.51 -16.44 4.97
N GLU A 125 -6.72 -16.99 4.77
CA GLU A 125 -7.26 -17.29 3.44
C GLU A 125 -7.32 -16.05 2.53
N ASN A 126 -7.51 -14.86 3.12
CA ASN A 126 -7.51 -13.56 2.44
C ASN A 126 -6.10 -12.94 2.34
N GLU A 127 -5.06 -13.76 2.57
CA GLU A 127 -3.66 -13.34 2.49
C GLU A 127 -3.27 -12.18 3.44
N ARG A 128 -4.05 -11.96 4.49
CA ARG A 128 -3.73 -11.01 5.55
C ARG A 128 -2.86 -11.69 6.61
N ILE A 129 -1.99 -10.90 7.24
CA ILE A 129 -1.17 -11.34 8.36
C ILE A 129 -1.59 -10.50 9.57
N PHE A 130 -1.80 -11.16 10.70
CA PHE A 130 -2.11 -10.52 11.96
C PHE A 130 -0.93 -10.63 12.90
N MET A 131 -0.48 -9.53 13.45
CA MET A 131 0.56 -9.54 14.48
C MET A 131 0.34 -8.47 15.53
N SER A 132 0.95 -8.64 16.71
CA SER A 132 0.93 -7.61 17.73
C SER A 132 1.76 -6.39 17.30
N ARG A 133 1.38 -5.21 17.80
CA ARG A 133 2.15 -3.98 17.58
C ARG A 133 3.60 -4.13 18.05
N LYS A 134 3.82 -4.87 19.15
CA LYS A 134 5.17 -5.17 19.65
C LYS A 134 5.99 -5.97 18.63
N LYS A 135 5.44 -7.07 18.10
CA LYS A 135 6.14 -7.88 17.10
C LYS A 135 6.48 -7.07 15.84
N PHE A 136 5.60 -6.19 15.42
CA PHE A 136 5.86 -5.29 14.29
C PHE A 136 6.99 -4.30 14.62
N ALA A 137 7.01 -3.74 15.82
CA ALA A 137 8.10 -2.88 16.29
C ALA A 137 9.44 -3.61 16.28
N ASP A 138 9.48 -4.85 16.78
CA ASP A 138 10.69 -5.68 16.76
C ASP A 138 11.20 -5.88 15.32
N LEU A 139 10.32 -6.14 14.35
CA LEU A 139 10.70 -6.26 12.93
C LEU A 139 11.28 -4.95 12.36
N VAL A 140 10.70 -3.81 12.70
CA VAL A 140 11.21 -2.49 12.26
C VAL A 140 12.59 -2.23 12.84
N HIS A 141 12.81 -2.55 14.12
CA HIS A 141 14.11 -2.38 14.78
C HIS A 141 15.17 -3.32 14.19
N GLU A 142 14.83 -4.58 13.93
CA GLU A 142 15.73 -5.51 13.26
C GLU A 142 16.12 -5.04 11.86
N CYS A 143 15.21 -4.43 11.11
CA CYS A 143 15.51 -3.83 9.81
C CYS A 143 16.47 -2.64 9.97
N ARG A 144 16.22 -1.74 10.93
CA ARG A 144 17.12 -0.61 11.20
C ARG A 144 18.53 -1.10 11.54
N ASP A 145 18.65 -2.03 12.47
CA ASP A 145 19.94 -2.53 12.93
C ASP A 145 20.73 -3.22 11.81
N LYS A 146 20.04 -4.02 10.99
CA LYS A 146 20.65 -4.71 9.85
C LYS A 146 21.16 -3.75 8.77
N TRP A 147 20.39 -2.69 8.50
CA TRP A 147 20.63 -1.79 7.36
C TRP A 147 21.02 -0.36 7.77
N LEU A 148 21.45 -0.19 9.03
CA LEU A 148 21.77 1.11 9.64
C LEU A 148 22.71 1.97 8.78
N ALA A 149 23.69 1.35 8.11
CA ALA A 149 24.67 2.04 7.27
C ALA A 149 24.05 2.71 6.03
N GLY A 150 22.94 2.18 5.52
CA GLY A 150 22.21 2.74 4.38
C GLY A 150 21.23 3.84 4.75
N TRP A 151 20.90 3.97 6.04
CA TRP A 151 19.90 4.93 6.47
C TRP A 151 20.48 6.34 6.63
N SER A 152 19.67 7.36 6.35
CA SER A 152 20.07 8.74 6.58
C SER A 152 20.37 9.02 8.05
N LYS A 153 21.19 10.04 8.32
CA LYS A 153 21.53 10.43 9.70
C LYS A 153 20.29 10.67 10.56
N GLU A 154 19.29 11.36 10.02
CA GLU A 154 18.03 11.63 10.70
C GLU A 154 17.33 10.33 11.14
N PHE A 155 17.24 9.34 10.26
CA PHE A 155 16.59 8.06 10.55
C PHE A 155 17.41 7.17 11.49
N ARG A 156 18.75 7.24 11.42
CA ARG A 156 19.63 6.53 12.37
C ARG A 156 19.52 7.02 13.78
N GLU A 157 19.40 8.35 13.94
CA GLU A 157 19.34 9.03 15.24
C GLU A 157 17.90 9.21 15.75
N MET A 158 16.89 8.82 14.96
CA MET A 158 15.48 8.93 15.33
C MET A 158 15.14 8.03 16.51
N ASP A 159 14.40 8.58 17.47
CA ASP A 159 13.83 7.81 18.57
C ASP A 159 13.00 6.63 18.07
N GLU A 160 13.10 5.48 18.73
CA GLU A 160 12.47 4.23 18.32
C GLU A 160 10.95 4.34 18.19
N LYS A 161 10.31 5.02 19.13
CA LYS A 161 8.86 5.25 19.11
C LYS A 161 8.47 6.12 17.92
N LYS A 162 9.22 7.20 17.67
CA LYS A 162 8.98 8.11 16.56
C LYS A 162 9.20 7.40 15.21
N LEU A 163 10.25 6.57 15.10
CA LEU A 163 10.52 5.78 13.91
C LEU A 163 9.35 4.83 13.60
N LEU A 164 8.90 4.08 14.61
CA LEU A 164 7.77 3.17 14.47
C LEU A 164 6.50 3.91 14.03
N GLU A 165 6.16 5.01 14.70
CA GLU A 165 4.99 5.82 14.36
C GLU A 165 5.07 6.38 12.94
N THR A 166 6.25 6.80 12.49
CA THR A 166 6.47 7.33 11.14
C THR A 166 6.26 6.24 10.08
N ILE A 167 6.84 5.05 10.29
CA ILE A 167 6.69 3.91 9.37
C ILE A 167 5.25 3.42 9.36
N VAL A 168 4.63 3.25 10.52
CA VAL A 168 3.22 2.80 10.63
C VAL A 168 2.30 3.75 9.89
N LYS A 169 2.40 5.05 10.16
CA LYS A 169 1.57 6.06 9.47
C LYS A 169 1.74 5.99 7.96
N TYR A 170 2.97 5.93 7.48
CA TYR A 170 3.24 5.85 6.05
C TYR A 170 2.63 4.59 5.43
N MET A 171 2.79 3.42 6.09
CA MET A 171 2.22 2.17 5.58
C MET A 171 0.69 2.15 5.63
N GLU A 172 0.06 2.84 6.60
CA GLU A 172 -1.40 3.04 6.64
C GLU A 172 -1.87 3.95 5.49
N ASP A 173 -1.18 5.07 5.26
CA ASP A 173 -1.49 5.99 4.15
C ASP A 173 -1.43 5.29 2.77
N TRP A 174 -0.57 4.27 2.64
CA TRP A 174 -0.44 3.44 1.44
C TRP A 174 -1.28 2.16 1.47
N LEU A 175 -2.19 2.01 2.43
CA LEU A 175 -3.05 0.84 2.59
C LEU A 175 -2.30 -0.50 2.68
N MET A 176 -1.05 -0.48 3.13
CA MET A 176 -0.23 -1.67 3.34
C MET A 176 -0.56 -2.37 4.64
N ILE A 177 -0.92 -1.60 5.66
CA ILE A 177 -1.29 -2.08 6.98
C ILE A 177 -2.50 -1.32 7.51
N ARG A 178 -3.09 -1.83 8.57
CA ARG A 178 -4.09 -1.15 9.40
C ARG A 178 -3.82 -1.46 10.86
N CYS A 179 -3.85 -0.43 11.70
CA CYS A 179 -3.77 -0.60 13.14
C CYS A 179 -5.18 -0.81 13.72
N GLU A 180 -5.36 -1.90 14.42
CA GLU A 180 -6.60 -2.25 15.13
C GLU A 180 -6.27 -2.49 16.62
N ASN A 181 -6.38 -1.43 17.42
CA ASN A 181 -5.95 -1.43 18.84
C ASN A 181 -4.47 -1.83 18.98
N GLU A 182 -4.18 -2.97 19.63
CA GLU A 182 -2.83 -3.51 19.85
C GLU A 182 -2.38 -4.47 18.74
N GLN A 183 -3.18 -4.64 17.70
CA GLN A 183 -2.85 -5.47 16.54
C GLN A 183 -2.54 -4.62 15.31
N ILE A 184 -1.69 -5.16 14.46
CA ILE A 184 -1.43 -4.68 13.11
C ILE A 184 -1.90 -5.75 12.14
N VAL A 185 -2.78 -5.36 11.23
CA VAL A 185 -3.23 -6.17 10.10
C VAL A 185 -2.38 -5.76 8.90
N ILE A 186 -1.65 -6.70 8.33
CA ILE A 186 -0.82 -6.49 7.14
C ILE A 186 -1.57 -7.00 5.93
N TYR A 187 -1.66 -6.17 4.90
CA TYR A 187 -2.38 -6.46 3.67
C TYR A 187 -1.46 -7.01 2.57
N PRO A 188 -2.03 -7.68 1.56
CA PRO A 188 -1.28 -8.32 0.48
C PRO A 188 -0.36 -7.40 -0.32
N ALA A 189 -0.63 -6.09 -0.37
CA ALA A 189 0.22 -5.12 -1.07
C ALA A 189 1.67 -5.12 -0.57
N THR A 190 1.92 -5.39 0.73
CA THR A 190 3.28 -5.51 1.29
C THR A 190 4.12 -6.57 0.59
N GLY A 191 3.48 -7.61 0.04
CA GLY A 191 4.17 -8.65 -0.72
C GLY A 191 4.62 -8.23 -2.12
N ARG A 192 4.15 -7.08 -2.61
CA ARG A 192 4.50 -6.52 -3.92
C ARG A 192 5.48 -5.37 -3.83
N LEU A 193 5.49 -4.71 -2.70
CA LEU A 193 6.26 -3.51 -2.44
C LEU A 193 7.42 -3.84 -1.50
N SER A 194 8.29 -4.75 -1.91
CA SER A 194 9.46 -5.16 -1.14
C SER A 194 10.75 -4.84 -1.88
N GLY A 195 11.81 -4.60 -1.14
CA GLY A 195 13.13 -4.30 -1.70
C GLY A 195 14.25 -4.70 -0.75
N VAL A 196 15.41 -4.96 -1.30
CA VAL A 196 16.64 -5.25 -0.56
C VAL A 196 17.78 -4.42 -1.10
N TYR A 197 18.73 -4.09 -0.25
CA TYR A 197 20.01 -3.57 -0.75
C TYR A 197 20.77 -4.69 -1.47
N PRO A 198 21.55 -4.36 -2.52
CA PRO A 198 22.45 -5.31 -3.14
C PRO A 198 23.42 -5.94 -2.13
N ASP A 199 23.86 -7.17 -2.35
CA ASP A 199 24.75 -7.89 -1.44
C ASP A 199 26.10 -7.19 -1.21
N ASP A 200 26.55 -6.38 -2.17
CA ASP A 200 27.77 -5.58 -2.12
C ASP A 200 27.56 -4.17 -1.53
N PHE A 201 26.36 -3.86 -1.08
CA PHE A 201 26.03 -2.57 -0.49
C PHE A 201 26.78 -2.36 0.84
N LYS A 202 27.73 -1.44 0.85
CA LYS A 202 28.55 -1.12 2.04
C LYS A 202 28.02 0.06 2.85
N GLY A 203 26.91 0.66 2.41
CA GLY A 203 26.39 1.90 2.94
C GLY A 203 27.33 3.08 2.61
N ASP A 204 26.83 4.10 1.95
CA ASP A 204 27.57 5.35 1.81
C ASP A 204 27.64 6.03 3.17
N VAL A 205 28.72 5.83 3.90
CA VAL A 205 29.08 6.67 5.02
C VAL A 205 29.53 8.01 4.41
N LYS A 206 28.58 8.78 3.91
CA LYS A 206 28.85 10.19 3.62
C LYS A 206 29.17 10.86 4.95
N LYS A 207 30.47 11.21 5.08
CA LYS A 207 31.01 12.01 6.18
C LYS A 207 30.31 13.34 6.31
#